data_d204b8de2ef2a614cc1538ee749076d6
#
_entry.id   d204b8de2ef2a614cc1538ee749076d6
#
_cell.length_a   1.000
_cell.length_b   1.000
_cell.length_c   1.000
_cell.angle_alpha   90.00
_cell.angle_beta   90.00
_cell.angle_gamma   90.00
#
_symmetry.space_group_name_H-M   'P 1'
#
loop_
_entity.id
_entity.type
_entity.pdbx_description
1 polymer ?
#
loop_
_entity_poly.entity_id
_entity_poly.type
_entity_poly.pdbx_seq_one_letter_code
_entity_poly.pdbx_strand_id
1 'polypeptide(L)'
;MTAMPPSMSDRDGKIWMDGQMVEWRDAKIHVLSHTLHYGCGAFEGVRAYNTAQGTAIFRLAEHTERLFNSAKILRMNIPFSKEQVMDAQKAVVRENKLESCYLRPLTWIGDKKLGVSPKGNTIHLMV
;
A
#
# COMPACT_ATOMS: atom_id res chain seq x y z
N MET A 1 -10.72 -34.45 -0.52
CA MET A 1 -9.72 -33.38 -0.34
C MET A 1 -10.37 -32.01 -0.55
N THR A 2 -10.31 -31.14 0.42
CA THR A 2 -10.73 -29.75 0.26
C THR A 2 -9.70 -29.04 -0.62
N ALA A 3 -10.17 -28.38 -1.69
CA ALA A 3 -9.29 -27.55 -2.50
C ALA A 3 -8.72 -26.41 -1.64
N MET A 4 -7.43 -26.13 -1.79
CA MET A 4 -6.83 -24.97 -1.12
C MET A 4 -7.46 -23.69 -1.67
N PRO A 5 -7.70 -22.68 -0.81
CA PRO A 5 -8.18 -21.40 -1.30
C PRO A 5 -7.18 -20.79 -2.30
N PRO A 6 -7.65 -20.03 -3.28
CA PRO A 6 -6.75 -19.40 -4.24
C PRO A 6 -5.76 -18.47 -3.51
N SER A 7 -4.56 -18.33 -4.07
CA SER A 7 -3.54 -17.44 -3.53
C SER A 7 -4.07 -16.00 -3.44
N MET A 8 -3.60 -15.25 -2.45
CA MET A 8 -3.88 -13.82 -2.33
C MET A 8 -3.43 -13.03 -3.57
N SER A 9 -2.44 -13.52 -4.29
CA SER A 9 -1.96 -12.91 -5.53
C SER A 9 -2.82 -13.25 -6.77
N ASP A 10 -3.69 -14.24 -6.66
CA ASP A 10 -4.54 -14.72 -7.77
C ASP A 10 -5.98 -14.26 -7.56
N ARG A 11 -6.21 -12.96 -7.76
CA ARG A 11 -7.54 -12.34 -7.60
C ARG A 11 -7.77 -11.33 -8.71
N ASP A 12 -9.03 -11.09 -9.01
CA ASP A 12 -9.43 -9.96 -9.83
C ASP A 12 -9.43 -8.70 -8.97
N GLY A 13 -9.15 -7.58 -9.60
CA GLY A 13 -9.17 -6.29 -8.94
C GLY A 13 -7.98 -5.41 -9.31
N LYS A 14 -7.87 -4.31 -8.61
CA LYS A 14 -6.85 -3.29 -8.84
C LYS A 14 -6.12 -2.99 -7.54
N ILE A 15 -4.83 -2.69 -7.69
CA ILE A 15 -3.98 -2.17 -6.62
C ILE A 15 -3.40 -0.84 -7.10
N TRP A 16 -3.44 0.17 -6.26
CA TRP A 16 -2.74 1.42 -6.56
C TRP A 16 -1.25 1.23 -6.20
N MET A 17 -0.38 1.48 -7.16
CA MET A 17 1.07 1.26 -7.01
C MET A 17 1.84 2.39 -7.67
N ASP A 18 2.55 3.16 -6.88
CA ASP A 18 3.41 4.26 -7.32
C ASP A 18 2.73 5.26 -8.27
N GLY A 19 1.49 5.62 -7.98
CA GLY A 19 0.75 6.63 -8.73
C GLY A 19 -0.20 6.09 -9.78
N GLN A 20 -0.29 4.77 -9.96
CA GLN A 20 -1.13 4.16 -10.99
C GLN A 20 -1.92 2.97 -10.44
N MET A 21 -3.12 2.77 -10.99
CA MET A 21 -3.84 1.53 -10.78
C MET A 21 -3.25 0.44 -11.66
N VAL A 22 -2.86 -0.67 -11.07
CA VAL A 22 -2.37 -1.85 -11.78
C VAL A 22 -3.31 -3.03 -11.53
N GLU A 23 -3.29 -3.99 -12.43
CA GLU A 23 -4.03 -5.23 -12.22
C GLU A 23 -3.51 -5.94 -10.96
N TRP A 24 -4.41 -6.50 -10.16
CA TRP A 24 -4.04 -7.17 -8.91
C TRP A 24 -2.93 -8.20 -9.11
N ARG A 25 -3.04 -9.02 -10.18
CA ARG A 25 -2.06 -10.08 -10.47
C ARG A 25 -0.70 -9.57 -10.92
N ASP A 26 -0.62 -8.31 -11.35
CA ASP A 26 0.61 -7.68 -11.85
C ASP A 26 1.32 -6.84 -10.80
N ALA A 27 0.72 -6.68 -9.61
CA ALA A 27 1.32 -5.93 -8.50
C ALA A 27 2.42 -6.77 -7.84
N LYS A 28 3.62 -6.70 -8.40
CA LYS A 28 4.78 -7.52 -8.01
C LYS A 28 6.00 -6.64 -7.81
N ILE A 29 6.93 -7.11 -6.96
CA ILE A 29 8.23 -6.47 -6.76
C ILE A 29 9.34 -7.50 -6.96
N HIS A 30 10.52 -6.99 -7.24
CA HIS A 30 11.70 -7.84 -7.42
C HIS A 30 12.21 -8.36 -6.08
N VAL A 31 12.77 -9.57 -6.06
CA VAL A 31 13.31 -10.21 -4.85
C VAL A 31 14.51 -9.45 -4.25
N LEU A 32 15.16 -8.58 -5.02
CA LEU A 32 16.23 -7.73 -4.53
C LEU A 32 15.74 -6.38 -3.99
N SER A 33 14.43 -6.22 -3.79
CA SER A 33 13.91 -5.05 -3.07
C SER A 33 14.52 -4.99 -1.67
N HIS A 34 15.11 -3.85 -1.32
CA HIS A 34 15.87 -3.66 -0.09
C HIS A 34 15.09 -4.07 1.16
N THR A 35 13.82 -3.70 1.23
CA THR A 35 12.96 -4.02 2.39
C THR A 35 12.84 -5.53 2.64
N LEU A 36 12.85 -6.36 1.59
CA LEU A 36 12.79 -7.82 1.75
C LEU A 36 14.04 -8.39 2.45
N HIS A 37 15.16 -7.70 2.34
CA HIS A 37 16.43 -8.14 2.91
C HIS A 37 16.70 -7.52 4.28
N TYR A 38 16.34 -6.26 4.47
CA TYR A 38 16.73 -5.49 5.65
C TYR A 38 15.54 -5.03 6.51
N GLY A 39 14.32 -5.26 6.07
CA GLY A 39 13.12 -5.09 6.88
C GLY A 39 12.62 -3.65 7.07
N CYS A 40 13.25 -2.65 6.46
CA CYS A 40 12.80 -1.25 6.57
C CYS A 40 11.59 -1.02 5.67
N GLY A 41 10.41 -1.01 6.26
CA GLY A 41 9.15 -0.69 5.62
C GLY A 41 8.14 -0.21 6.64
N ALA A 42 7.08 0.41 6.20
CA ALA A 42 6.00 0.88 7.07
C ALA A 42 4.65 0.67 6.40
N PHE A 43 3.64 0.36 7.20
CA PHE A 43 2.29 0.16 6.71
C PHE A 43 1.24 0.66 7.70
N GLU A 44 0.03 0.83 7.19
CA GLU A 44 -1.16 1.05 8.00
C GLU A 44 -2.20 -0.04 7.76
N GLY A 45 -3.08 -0.23 8.72
CA GLY A 45 -4.29 -1.03 8.57
C GLY A 45 -5.50 -0.13 8.71
N VAL A 46 -6.22 0.07 7.60
CA VAL A 46 -7.33 1.03 7.53
C VAL A 46 -8.61 0.30 7.16
N ARG A 47 -9.70 0.62 7.82
CA ARG A 47 -10.99 -0.01 7.52
C ARG A 47 -11.95 0.94 6.83
N ALA A 48 -12.63 0.39 5.82
CA ALA A 48 -13.78 1.03 5.20
C ALA A 48 -15.05 0.25 5.56
N TYR A 49 -16.12 0.98 5.83
CA TYR A 49 -17.40 0.43 6.25
C TYR A 49 -18.51 0.89 5.35
N ASN A 50 -19.45 0.00 5.07
CA ASN A 50 -20.70 0.36 4.42
C ASN A 50 -21.57 1.15 5.41
N THR A 51 -21.99 2.33 5.01
CA THR A 51 -22.87 3.19 5.81
C THR A 51 -24.12 3.57 5.02
N ALA A 52 -25.10 4.15 5.71
CA ALA A 52 -26.32 4.66 5.06
C ALA A 52 -26.05 5.73 3.98
N GLN A 53 -24.87 6.35 4.00
CA GLN A 53 -24.44 7.38 3.07
C GLN A 53 -23.40 6.87 2.05
N GLY A 54 -23.18 5.55 1.99
CA GLY A 54 -22.16 4.91 1.16
C GLY A 54 -20.97 4.41 1.98
N THR A 55 -19.93 4.00 1.28
CA THR A 55 -18.72 3.51 1.92
C THR A 55 -17.90 4.64 2.52
N ALA A 56 -17.54 4.50 3.79
CA ALA A 56 -16.72 5.47 4.52
C ALA A 56 -15.45 4.82 5.04
N ILE A 57 -14.33 5.49 4.85
CA ILE A 57 -13.04 5.04 5.38
C ILE A 57 -12.85 5.66 6.77
N PHE A 58 -12.68 4.80 7.78
CA PHE A 58 -12.59 5.24 9.16
C PHE A 58 -11.23 5.88 9.44
N ARG A 59 -11.23 7.12 9.88
CA ARG A 59 -10.03 7.90 10.25
C ARG A 59 -8.94 7.91 9.18
N LEU A 60 -9.34 8.12 7.94
CA LEU A 60 -8.43 8.13 6.80
C LEU A 60 -7.27 9.13 6.99
N ALA A 61 -7.57 10.34 7.43
CA ALA A 61 -6.56 11.38 7.61
C ALA A 61 -5.54 11.01 8.70
N GLU A 62 -6.02 10.52 9.84
CA GLU A 62 -5.16 10.12 10.96
C GLU A 62 -4.27 8.92 10.63
N HIS A 63 -4.82 7.93 9.93
CA HIS A 63 -4.04 6.78 9.47
C HIS A 63 -2.97 7.21 8.45
N THR A 64 -3.32 8.10 7.53
CA THR A 64 -2.37 8.63 6.55
C THR A 64 -1.26 9.42 7.23
N GLU A 65 -1.61 10.27 8.19
CA GLU A 65 -0.64 11.01 9.00
C GLU A 65 0.34 10.05 9.72
N ARG A 66 -0.19 8.99 10.31
CA ARG A 66 0.64 8.01 11.02
C ARG A 66 1.55 7.22 10.07
N LEU A 67 1.11 6.90 8.86
CA LEU A 67 1.96 6.29 7.84
C LEU A 67 3.18 7.17 7.52
N PHE A 68 2.95 8.46 7.30
CA PHE A 68 4.02 9.42 7.04
C PHE A 68 4.95 9.57 8.24
N ASN A 69 4.42 9.59 9.46
CA ASN A 69 5.22 9.65 10.68
C ASN A 69 6.09 8.39 10.83
N SER A 70 5.55 7.22 10.56
CA SER A 70 6.29 5.96 10.59
C SER A 70 7.43 5.95 9.57
N ALA A 71 7.14 6.38 8.33
CA ALA A 71 8.14 6.50 7.28
C ALA A 71 9.25 7.48 7.66
N LYS A 72 8.89 8.62 8.26
CA LYS A 72 9.85 9.63 8.73
C LYS A 72 10.81 9.09 9.78
N ILE A 73 10.32 8.29 10.72
CA ILE A 73 11.17 7.64 11.74
C ILE A 73 12.23 6.76 11.07
N LEU A 74 11.87 6.09 9.98
CA LEU A 74 12.77 5.24 9.20
C LEU A 74 13.56 6.02 8.13
N ARG A 75 13.43 7.36 8.12
CA ARG A 75 14.04 8.24 7.11
C ARG A 75 13.66 7.89 5.67
N MET A 76 12.44 7.41 5.49
CA MET A 76 11.86 7.13 4.19
C MET A 76 11.01 8.33 3.75
N ASN A 77 11.35 8.94 2.63
CA ASN A 77 10.59 10.05 2.06
C ASN A 77 9.60 9.48 1.05
N ILE A 78 8.34 9.40 1.43
CA ILE A 78 7.26 8.98 0.52
C ILE A 78 7.13 10.02 -0.59
N PRO A 79 7.25 9.63 -1.89
CA PRO A 79 7.28 10.58 -3.00
C PRO A 79 5.89 11.04 -3.44
N PHE A 80 4.92 11.04 -2.54
CA PHE A 80 3.54 11.48 -2.75
C PHE A 80 3.10 12.35 -1.58
N SER A 81 2.16 13.27 -1.85
CA SER A 81 1.56 14.07 -0.77
C SER A 81 0.58 13.23 0.04
N LYS A 82 0.26 13.70 1.25
CA LYS A 82 -0.76 13.05 2.09
C LYS A 82 -2.12 13.03 1.38
N GLU A 83 -2.47 14.09 0.67
CA GLU A 83 -3.69 14.19 -0.13
C GLU A 83 -3.72 13.13 -1.23
N GLN A 84 -2.61 12.95 -1.95
CA GLN A 84 -2.50 11.92 -2.99
C GLN A 84 -2.67 10.51 -2.40
N VAL A 85 -2.12 10.26 -1.23
CA VAL A 85 -2.24 8.96 -0.54
C VAL A 85 -3.67 8.73 -0.04
N MET A 86 -4.33 9.76 0.47
CA MET A 86 -5.75 9.67 0.83
C MET A 86 -6.63 9.40 -0.39
N ASP A 87 -6.37 10.08 -1.49
CA ASP A 87 -7.11 9.88 -2.75
C ASP A 87 -6.87 8.49 -3.32
N ALA A 88 -5.64 7.97 -3.22
CA ALA A 88 -5.31 6.60 -3.61
C ALA A 88 -6.14 5.57 -2.84
N GLN A 89 -6.29 5.75 -1.54
CA GLN A 89 -7.09 4.86 -0.69
C GLN A 89 -8.57 4.89 -1.08
N LYS A 90 -9.11 6.06 -1.33
CA LYS A 90 -10.49 6.20 -1.83
C LYS A 90 -10.66 5.55 -3.20
N ALA A 91 -9.69 5.77 -4.10
CA ALA A 91 -9.73 5.22 -5.45
C ALA A 91 -9.70 3.69 -5.45
N VAL A 92 -8.88 3.06 -4.60
CA VAL A 92 -8.82 1.59 -4.48
C VAL A 92 -10.17 1.02 -4.06
N VAL A 93 -10.84 1.63 -3.10
CA VAL A 93 -12.19 1.20 -2.68
C VAL A 93 -13.18 1.32 -3.83
N ARG A 94 -13.14 2.44 -4.54
CA ARG A 94 -14.06 2.74 -5.65
C ARG A 94 -13.82 1.81 -6.84
N GLU A 95 -12.58 1.66 -7.28
CA GLU A 95 -12.21 0.85 -8.45
C GLU A 95 -12.51 -0.64 -8.23
N ASN A 96 -12.39 -1.12 -7.00
CA ASN A 96 -12.72 -2.50 -6.65
C ASN A 96 -14.19 -2.69 -6.26
N LYS A 97 -15.00 -1.63 -6.30
CA LYS A 97 -16.44 -1.65 -5.98
C LYS A 97 -16.75 -2.30 -4.63
N LEU A 98 -15.95 -1.97 -3.62
CA LEU A 98 -16.05 -2.56 -2.30
C LEU A 98 -16.96 -1.72 -1.40
N GLU A 99 -17.88 -2.36 -0.72
CA GLU A 99 -18.74 -1.72 0.28
C GLU A 99 -18.07 -1.66 1.65
N SER A 100 -17.41 -2.74 2.04
CA SER A 100 -16.62 -2.81 3.26
C SER A 100 -15.33 -3.56 2.97
N CYS A 101 -14.21 -3.08 3.49
CA CYS A 101 -12.92 -3.72 3.24
C CYS A 101 -11.86 -3.29 4.24
N TYR A 102 -10.75 -3.99 4.18
CA TYR A 102 -9.51 -3.63 4.85
C TYR A 102 -8.52 -3.09 3.82
N LEU A 103 -7.96 -1.92 4.10
CA LEU A 103 -6.96 -1.26 3.25
C LEU A 103 -5.57 -1.42 3.87
N ARG A 104 -4.61 -1.71 3.03
CA ARG A 104 -3.21 -1.83 3.43
C ARG A 104 -2.34 -0.84 2.64
N PRO A 105 -2.21 0.41 3.09
CA PRO A 105 -1.15 1.28 2.58
C PRO A 105 0.20 0.76 3.07
N LEU A 106 1.14 0.60 2.15
CA LEU A 106 2.47 0.06 2.45
C LEU A 106 3.53 0.86 1.68
N THR A 107 4.56 1.30 2.38
CA THR A 107 5.73 1.92 1.77
C THR A 107 6.98 1.08 2.04
N TRP A 108 7.83 0.95 1.03
CA TRP A 108 9.03 0.12 1.10
C TRP A 108 10.19 0.74 0.30
N ILE A 109 11.38 0.23 0.55
CA ILE A 109 12.60 0.62 -0.15
C ILE A 109 12.84 -0.37 -1.28
N GLY A 110 13.06 0.15 -2.49
CA GLY A 110 13.10 -0.62 -3.73
C GLY A 110 14.43 -1.32 -4.04
N ASP A 111 14.61 -1.61 -5.32
CA ASP A 111 15.63 -2.53 -5.82
C ASP A 111 16.75 -1.87 -6.63
N LYS A 112 16.87 -0.55 -6.59
CA LYS A 112 17.94 0.15 -7.33
C LYS A 112 19.34 -0.28 -6.92
N LYS A 113 19.50 -0.60 -5.65
CA LYS A 113 20.74 -1.15 -5.13
C LYS A 113 20.49 -2.03 -3.91
N LEU A 114 21.32 -3.00 -3.74
CA LEU A 114 21.37 -3.85 -2.55
C LEU A 114 22.54 -3.39 -1.67
N GLY A 115 22.44 -3.63 -0.38
CA GLY A 115 23.40 -3.22 0.65
C GLY A 115 22.68 -2.63 1.84
N VAL A 116 23.30 -2.61 2.99
CA VAL A 116 22.66 -2.21 4.26
C VAL A 116 22.13 -0.77 4.18
N SER A 117 22.90 0.14 3.57
CA SER A 117 22.49 1.54 3.45
C SER A 117 21.40 1.71 2.40
N PRO A 118 20.21 2.23 2.76
CA PRO A 118 19.15 2.51 1.80
C PRO A 118 19.36 3.79 1.00
N LYS A 119 20.39 4.56 1.29
CA LYS A 119 20.64 5.87 0.69
C LYS A 119 20.70 5.77 -0.83
N GLY A 120 19.93 6.61 -1.52
CA GLY A 120 19.88 6.63 -2.98
C GLY A 120 18.97 5.58 -3.61
N ASN A 121 18.25 4.79 -2.81
CA ASN A 121 17.25 3.85 -3.30
C ASN A 121 15.90 4.55 -3.51
N THR A 122 15.04 3.95 -4.32
CA THR A 122 13.69 4.47 -4.55
C THR A 122 12.77 4.06 -3.40
N ILE A 123 11.93 5.00 -2.95
CA ILE A 123 10.85 4.71 -2.00
C ILE A 123 9.57 4.50 -2.80
N HIS A 124 8.92 3.39 -2.56
CA HIS A 124 7.68 2.98 -3.21
C HIS A 124 6.50 3.05 -2.25
N LEU A 125 5.31 3.15 -2.82
CA LEU A 125 4.06 3.11 -2.05
C LEU A 125 3.00 2.34 -2.84
N MET A 126 2.25 1.50 -2.13
CA MET A 126 1.07 0.85 -2.67
C MET A 126 -0.12 0.93 -1.69
N VAL A 127 -1.30 0.77 -2.23
CA VAL A 127 -2.54 0.60 -1.46
C VAL A 127 -3.33 -0.55 -2.05
#